data_891326758c1e9ec257a68362df596da7
#
_entry.id   891326758c1e9ec257a68362df596da7
#
_cell.length_a   1.000
_cell.length_b   1.000
_cell.length_c   1.000
_cell.angle_alpha   90.00
_cell.angle_beta   90.00
_cell.angle_gamma   90.00
#
_symmetry.space_group_name_H-M   'P 1'
#
loop_
_entity.id
_entity.type
_entity.pdbx_description
1 polymer ?
#
loop_
_entity_poly.entity_id
_entity_poly.type
_entity_poly.pdbx_seq_one_letter_code
_entity_poly.pdbx_strand_id
1 'polypeptide(L)'
;MRRIVVGISGATGAVLGVELLRRLEQCPDVQTHLVVSRWARATIHLETQLSVRDVEGLADVAYSWDDQSAAISSGSFRVEGMIIVPCSMKTLAGIRTGYADGLIARAADVTLKERRRLVLVPRETPLSETHLDNMLALTRMGAIVVPPMPAFYNHPASIGDIVDHIVTRILDQVDIDSPDAKRWNGVSNQKASSLKAVNV
;
A
#
# COMPACT_ATOMS: atom_id res chain seq x y z
N MET A 1 -16.80 9.68 8.10
CA MET A 1 -15.88 8.53 8.24
C MET A 1 -15.46 8.11 6.85
N ARG A 2 -14.18 8.13 6.55
CA ARG A 2 -13.55 7.77 5.27
C ARG A 2 -13.31 6.26 5.27
N ARG A 3 -13.69 5.56 4.21
CA ARG A 3 -13.45 4.11 4.12
C ARG A 3 -12.28 3.82 3.19
N ILE A 4 -11.29 3.10 3.70
CA ILE A 4 -10.10 2.69 2.93
C ILE A 4 -10.08 1.17 2.85
N VAL A 5 -10.01 0.63 1.63
CA VAL A 5 -9.79 -0.80 1.42
C VAL A 5 -8.31 -1.09 1.39
N VAL A 6 -7.85 -2.05 2.17
CA VAL A 6 -6.45 -2.52 2.18
C VAL A 6 -6.40 -3.96 1.69
N GLY A 7 -5.62 -4.20 0.66
CA GLY A 7 -5.33 -5.54 0.15
C GLY A 7 -3.88 -5.92 0.46
N ILE A 8 -3.65 -7.07 1.09
CA ILE A 8 -2.31 -7.63 1.26
C ILE A 8 -2.20 -8.86 0.35
N SER A 9 -1.38 -8.75 -0.70
CA SER A 9 -1.19 -9.86 -1.64
C SER A 9 0.14 -10.59 -1.44
N GLY A 10 0.35 -11.71 -2.12
CA GLY A 10 1.45 -12.63 -1.87
C GLY A 10 2.78 -12.22 -2.51
N ALA A 11 3.29 -11.05 -2.16
CA ALA A 11 4.66 -10.63 -2.45
C ALA A 11 5.39 -10.35 -1.14
N THR A 12 6.73 -10.32 -1.13
CA THR A 12 7.49 -9.86 0.04
C THR A 12 7.21 -8.38 0.30
N GLY A 13 7.29 -7.95 1.56
CA GLY A 13 6.92 -6.62 2.02
C GLY A 13 5.62 -6.61 2.84
N ALA A 14 5.20 -7.76 3.40
CA ALA A 14 4.07 -7.83 4.33
C ALA A 14 4.21 -6.84 5.49
N VAL A 15 5.43 -6.56 5.92
CA VAL A 15 5.74 -5.54 6.93
C VAL A 15 5.20 -4.14 6.56
N LEU A 16 5.18 -3.78 5.27
CA LEU A 16 4.62 -2.51 4.81
C LEU A 16 3.10 -2.47 5.00
N GLY A 17 2.42 -3.60 4.70
CA GLY A 17 0.98 -3.73 4.91
C GLY A 17 0.59 -3.65 6.38
N VAL A 18 1.36 -4.30 7.25
CA VAL A 18 1.17 -4.25 8.71
C VAL A 18 1.36 -2.83 9.23
N GLU A 19 2.44 -2.15 8.84
CA GLU A 19 2.69 -0.79 9.28
C GLU A 19 1.64 0.20 8.75
N LEU A 20 1.18 0.01 7.50
CA LEU A 20 0.08 0.79 6.95
C LEU A 20 -1.19 0.66 7.81
N LEU A 21 -1.57 -0.58 8.18
CA LEU A 21 -2.75 -0.82 9.02
C LEU A 21 -2.61 -0.16 10.40
N ARG A 22 -1.45 -0.28 11.06
CA ARG A 22 -1.19 0.39 12.35
C ARG A 22 -1.35 1.91 12.28
N ARG A 23 -0.93 2.51 11.16
CA ARG A 23 -1.11 3.94 10.94
C ARG A 23 -2.56 4.32 10.71
N LEU A 24 -3.29 3.52 9.94
CA LEU A 24 -4.71 3.74 9.69
C LEU A 24 -5.55 3.57 10.97
N GLU A 25 -5.20 2.63 11.85
CA GLU A 25 -5.84 2.43 13.15
C GLU A 25 -5.75 3.69 14.04
N GLN A 26 -4.69 4.49 13.89
CA GLN A 26 -4.52 5.74 14.62
C GLN A 26 -5.32 6.92 14.04
N CYS A 27 -6.01 6.73 12.90
CA CYS A 27 -6.80 7.77 12.24
C CYS A 27 -8.28 7.64 12.60
N PRO A 28 -8.83 8.43 13.52
CA PRO A 28 -10.18 8.23 14.06
C PRO A 28 -11.31 8.49 13.04
N ASP A 29 -11.01 9.16 11.94
CA ASP A 29 -11.92 9.44 10.84
C ASP A 29 -11.88 8.41 9.72
N VAL A 30 -11.00 7.39 9.81
CA VAL A 30 -10.81 6.33 8.83
C VAL A 30 -11.42 5.02 9.34
N GLN A 31 -12.12 4.31 8.46
CA GLN A 31 -12.56 2.92 8.64
C GLN A 31 -11.82 2.04 7.64
N THR A 32 -11.13 1.04 8.13
CA THR A 32 -10.32 0.12 7.33
C THR A 32 -11.07 -1.17 6.99
N HIS A 33 -11.01 -1.56 5.71
CA HIS A 33 -11.57 -2.79 5.17
C HIS A 33 -10.45 -3.65 4.61
N LEU A 34 -10.09 -4.74 5.31
CA LEU A 34 -8.92 -5.55 4.97
C LEU A 34 -9.29 -6.83 4.23
N VAL A 35 -8.48 -7.16 3.22
CA VAL A 35 -8.46 -8.48 2.57
C VAL A 35 -7.04 -9.01 2.51
N VAL A 36 -6.80 -10.18 3.10
CA VAL A 36 -5.51 -10.88 3.03
C VAL A 36 -5.61 -12.04 2.06
N SER A 37 -4.81 -12.04 0.97
CA SER A 37 -4.81 -13.13 -0.01
C SER A 37 -4.29 -14.45 0.57
N ARG A 38 -4.58 -15.58 -0.09
CA ARG A 38 -4.09 -16.90 0.34
C ARG A 38 -2.57 -16.93 0.53
N TRP A 39 -1.81 -16.38 -0.42
CA TRP A 39 -0.34 -16.36 -0.35
C TRP A 39 0.20 -15.32 0.63
N ALA A 40 -0.52 -14.21 0.86
CA ALA A 40 -0.13 -13.22 1.85
C ALA A 40 -0.14 -13.78 3.28
N ARG A 41 -0.99 -14.78 3.55
CA ARG A 41 -0.97 -15.49 4.85
C ARG A 41 0.41 -16.12 5.14
N ALA A 42 1.05 -16.69 4.12
CA ALA A 42 2.38 -17.25 4.25
C ALA A 42 3.46 -16.15 4.40
N THR A 43 3.38 -15.08 3.60
CA THR A 43 4.37 -13.99 3.69
C THR A 43 4.29 -13.24 5.03
N ILE A 44 3.10 -13.01 5.58
CA ILE A 44 2.94 -12.45 6.93
C ILE A 44 3.68 -13.31 7.96
N HIS A 45 3.48 -14.61 7.91
CA HIS A 45 4.10 -15.53 8.86
C HIS A 45 5.63 -15.63 8.71
N LEU A 46 6.13 -15.51 7.46
CA LEU A 46 7.57 -15.58 7.18
C LEU A 46 8.31 -14.28 7.50
N GLU A 47 7.67 -13.13 7.36
CA GLU A 47 8.33 -11.82 7.41
C GLU A 47 8.04 -11.05 8.71
N THR A 48 7.04 -11.49 9.49
CA THR A 48 6.64 -10.82 10.73
C THR A 48 6.51 -11.83 11.88
N GLN A 49 6.46 -11.32 13.11
CA GLN A 49 6.15 -12.15 14.30
C GLN A 49 4.63 -12.24 14.56
N LEU A 50 3.81 -11.77 13.60
CA LEU A 50 2.36 -11.72 13.76
C LEU A 50 1.68 -12.92 13.10
N SER A 51 0.60 -13.38 13.70
CA SER A 51 -0.34 -14.26 13.03
C SER A 51 -1.22 -13.48 12.06
N VAL A 52 -1.85 -14.18 11.11
CA VAL A 52 -2.83 -13.54 10.21
C VAL A 52 -3.97 -12.91 11.02
N ARG A 53 -4.40 -13.55 12.12
CA ARG A 53 -5.45 -13.02 13.00
C ARG A 53 -5.04 -11.72 13.68
N ASP A 54 -3.76 -11.58 14.06
CA ASP A 54 -3.25 -10.33 14.64
C ASP A 54 -3.30 -9.21 13.61
N VAL A 55 -2.96 -9.49 12.35
CA VAL A 55 -3.04 -8.52 11.25
C VAL A 55 -4.48 -8.17 10.89
N GLU A 56 -5.38 -9.16 10.88
CA GLU A 56 -6.81 -8.94 10.67
C GLU A 56 -7.41 -8.08 11.80
N GLY A 57 -6.90 -8.21 13.03
CA GLY A 57 -7.30 -7.41 14.19
C GLY A 57 -6.90 -5.94 14.15
N LEU A 58 -5.98 -5.53 13.26
CA LEU A 58 -5.60 -4.13 13.05
C LEU A 58 -6.60 -3.36 12.16
N ALA A 59 -7.56 -4.05 11.57
CA ALA A 59 -8.55 -3.44 10.70
C ALA A 59 -9.94 -3.45 11.34
N ASP A 60 -10.78 -2.45 11.04
CA ASP A 60 -12.17 -2.39 11.53
C ASP A 60 -13.02 -3.53 10.99
N VAL A 61 -12.77 -3.93 9.72
CA VAL A 61 -13.47 -5.01 9.05
C VAL A 61 -12.49 -5.85 8.25
N ALA A 62 -12.45 -7.16 8.50
CA ALA A 62 -11.68 -8.11 7.71
C ALA A 62 -12.61 -9.05 6.93
N TYR A 63 -12.27 -9.32 5.66
CA TYR A 63 -13.04 -10.19 4.78
C TYR A 63 -12.22 -11.41 4.37
N SER A 64 -12.90 -12.53 4.13
CA SER A 64 -12.26 -13.67 3.47
C SER A 64 -11.86 -13.29 2.03
N TRP A 65 -10.71 -13.79 1.58
CA TRP A 65 -10.16 -13.50 0.26
C TRP A 65 -11.07 -13.93 -0.91
N ASP A 66 -11.96 -14.89 -0.67
CA ASP A 66 -12.89 -15.48 -1.65
C ASP A 66 -14.35 -14.99 -1.47
N ASP A 67 -14.62 -14.11 -0.52
CA ASP A 67 -15.97 -13.60 -0.26
C ASP A 67 -16.38 -12.55 -1.31
N GLN A 68 -16.92 -13.05 -2.43
CA GLN A 68 -17.46 -12.18 -3.49
C GLN A 68 -18.78 -11.48 -3.11
N SER A 69 -19.39 -11.83 -1.97
CA SER A 69 -20.59 -11.18 -1.43
C SER A 69 -20.28 -9.98 -0.54
N ALA A 70 -19.01 -9.78 -0.18
CA ALA A 70 -18.56 -8.68 0.66
C ALA A 70 -18.98 -7.31 0.14
N ALA A 71 -19.26 -6.36 1.05
CA ALA A 71 -19.70 -5.01 0.69
C ALA A 71 -18.77 -4.32 -0.32
N ILE A 72 -17.46 -4.50 -0.18
CA ILE A 72 -16.42 -3.90 -1.05
C ILE A 72 -16.39 -4.48 -2.47
N SER A 73 -17.14 -5.56 -2.76
CA SER A 73 -17.33 -6.09 -4.11
C SER A 73 -18.33 -5.30 -4.95
N SER A 74 -19.05 -4.35 -4.33
CA SER A 74 -20.09 -3.54 -4.96
C SER A 74 -19.69 -2.06 -5.08
N GLY A 75 -19.92 -1.45 -6.24
CA GLY A 75 -19.69 -0.02 -6.46
C GLY A 75 -20.63 0.89 -5.65
N SER A 76 -21.79 0.39 -5.21
CA SER A 76 -22.72 1.14 -4.36
C SER A 76 -22.19 1.32 -2.94
N PHE A 77 -21.29 0.45 -2.48
CA PHE A 77 -20.56 0.64 -1.23
C PHE A 77 -19.44 1.66 -1.44
N ARG A 78 -19.65 2.86 -0.91
CA ARG A 78 -18.72 3.98 -1.15
C ARG A 78 -17.47 3.83 -0.30
N VAL A 79 -16.30 3.79 -0.96
CA VAL A 79 -14.99 3.88 -0.37
C VAL A 79 -14.23 5.07 -0.92
N GLU A 80 -13.32 5.66 -0.16
CA GLU A 80 -12.46 6.78 -0.57
C GLU A 80 -11.39 6.31 -1.56
N GLY A 81 -10.85 5.12 -1.32
CA GLY A 81 -9.85 4.49 -2.15
C GLY A 81 -9.48 3.09 -1.68
N MET A 82 -8.57 2.48 -2.44
CA MET A 82 -8.01 1.17 -2.14
C MET A 82 -6.48 1.20 -2.26
N ILE A 83 -5.81 0.55 -1.32
CA ILE A 83 -4.35 0.37 -1.31
C ILE A 83 -4.06 -1.12 -1.35
N ILE A 84 -3.22 -1.58 -2.29
CA ILE A 84 -2.74 -2.96 -2.30
C ILE A 84 -1.25 -2.96 -1.98
N VAL A 85 -0.89 -3.44 -0.79
CA VAL A 85 0.47 -3.38 -0.23
C VAL A 85 0.83 -4.62 0.59
N PRO A 86 1.83 -5.41 0.15
CA PRO A 86 2.44 -5.37 -1.17
C PRO A 86 1.48 -5.86 -2.26
N CYS A 87 1.75 -5.46 -3.51
CA CYS A 87 1.02 -5.93 -4.69
C CYS A 87 1.89 -6.90 -5.49
N SER A 88 1.49 -8.18 -5.56
CA SER A 88 2.18 -9.17 -6.39
C SER A 88 1.91 -8.95 -7.87
N MET A 89 2.84 -9.38 -8.75
CA MET A 89 2.65 -9.29 -10.20
C MET A 89 1.44 -10.09 -10.69
N LYS A 90 1.08 -11.20 -10.03
CA LYS A 90 -0.17 -11.93 -10.30
C LYS A 90 -1.39 -11.04 -10.06
N THR A 91 -1.45 -10.39 -8.90
CA THR A 91 -2.56 -9.49 -8.55
C THR A 91 -2.64 -8.31 -9.52
N LEU A 92 -1.51 -7.69 -9.80
CA LEU A 92 -1.38 -6.58 -10.74
C LEU A 92 -1.87 -6.96 -12.15
N ALA A 93 -1.44 -8.13 -12.67
CA ALA A 93 -1.89 -8.65 -13.97
C ALA A 93 -3.39 -8.94 -13.98
N GLY A 94 -3.93 -9.53 -12.91
CA GLY A 94 -5.37 -9.80 -12.79
C GLY A 94 -6.21 -8.51 -12.84
N ILE A 95 -5.79 -7.47 -12.13
CA ILE A 95 -6.46 -6.15 -12.16
C ILE A 95 -6.37 -5.54 -13.57
N ARG A 96 -5.20 -5.62 -14.23
CA ARG A 96 -4.99 -5.10 -15.59
C ARG A 96 -5.95 -5.73 -16.61
N THR A 97 -6.23 -7.02 -16.48
CA THR A 97 -7.08 -7.77 -17.42
C THR A 97 -8.55 -7.84 -17.00
N GLY A 98 -8.92 -7.30 -15.83
CA GLY A 98 -10.26 -7.43 -15.27
C GLY A 98 -10.57 -8.86 -14.76
N TYR A 99 -9.54 -9.72 -14.63
CA TYR A 99 -9.70 -11.07 -14.09
C TYR A 99 -9.77 -11.01 -12.56
N ALA A 100 -11.00 -10.94 -12.06
CA ALA A 100 -11.29 -10.74 -10.64
C ALA A 100 -11.28 -12.08 -9.86
N ASP A 101 -10.14 -12.79 -9.88
CA ASP A 101 -9.92 -13.99 -9.07
C ASP A 101 -9.69 -13.59 -7.60
N GLY A 102 -10.77 -13.63 -6.83
CA GLY A 102 -10.78 -13.24 -5.42
C GLY A 102 -11.11 -11.77 -5.16
N LEU A 103 -11.40 -11.49 -3.89
CA LEU A 103 -11.98 -10.23 -3.46
C LEU A 103 -11.04 -9.03 -3.64
N ILE A 104 -9.71 -9.20 -3.53
CA ILE A 104 -8.75 -8.10 -3.78
C ILE A 104 -8.88 -7.60 -5.21
N ALA A 105 -8.84 -8.50 -6.20
CA ALA A 105 -8.94 -8.11 -7.61
C ALA A 105 -10.32 -7.53 -7.93
N ARG A 106 -11.40 -8.10 -7.35
CA ARG A 106 -12.75 -7.57 -7.51
C ARG A 106 -12.91 -6.16 -6.92
N ALA A 107 -12.44 -5.92 -5.70
CA ALA A 107 -12.50 -4.60 -5.08
C ALA A 107 -11.67 -3.56 -5.84
N ALA A 108 -10.52 -3.97 -6.41
CA ALA A 108 -9.70 -3.10 -7.25
C ALA A 108 -10.42 -2.74 -8.57
N ASP A 109 -11.06 -3.73 -9.24
CA ASP A 109 -11.88 -3.51 -10.43
C ASP A 109 -13.01 -2.51 -10.14
N VAL A 110 -13.73 -2.72 -9.02
CA VAL A 110 -14.76 -1.79 -8.56
C VAL A 110 -14.20 -0.39 -8.32
N THR A 111 -13.05 -0.29 -7.66
CA THR A 111 -12.40 0.99 -7.37
C THR A 111 -12.07 1.75 -8.66
N LEU A 112 -11.51 1.07 -9.66
CA LEU A 112 -11.17 1.66 -10.96
C LEU A 112 -12.43 2.09 -11.76
N LYS A 113 -13.45 1.22 -11.86
CA LYS A 113 -14.65 1.55 -12.62
C LYS A 113 -15.44 2.71 -12.02
N GLU A 114 -15.40 2.88 -10.70
CA GLU A 114 -16.02 3.98 -9.97
C GLU A 114 -15.14 5.25 -9.93
N ARG A 115 -13.98 5.23 -10.63
CA ARG A 115 -13.03 6.35 -10.69
C ARG A 115 -12.52 6.80 -9.32
N ARG A 116 -12.40 5.86 -8.38
CA ARG A 116 -11.82 6.07 -7.05
C ARG A 116 -10.32 5.80 -7.08
N ARG A 117 -9.60 6.28 -6.08
CA ARG A 117 -8.15 6.09 -5.99
C ARG A 117 -7.78 4.64 -5.77
N LEU A 118 -6.98 4.07 -6.66
CA LEU A 118 -6.37 2.75 -6.49
C LEU A 118 -4.85 2.93 -6.43
N VAL A 119 -4.27 2.61 -5.27
CA VAL A 119 -2.83 2.64 -5.04
C VAL A 119 -2.28 1.22 -5.07
N LEU A 120 -1.33 0.97 -5.95
CA LEU A 120 -0.67 -0.31 -6.11
C LEU A 120 0.79 -0.18 -5.68
N VAL A 121 1.23 -1.03 -4.76
CA VAL A 121 2.60 -1.08 -4.25
C VAL A 121 3.27 -2.36 -4.77
N PRO A 122 3.65 -2.39 -6.08
CA PRO A 122 4.20 -3.59 -6.70
C PRO A 122 5.60 -3.89 -6.17
N ARG A 123 5.85 -5.17 -5.87
CA ARG A 123 7.18 -5.62 -5.46
C ARG A 123 7.63 -6.80 -6.33
N GLU A 124 8.63 -6.53 -7.16
CA GLU A 124 9.26 -7.51 -8.03
C GLU A 124 10.63 -7.01 -8.49
N THR A 125 11.60 -7.93 -8.64
CA THR A 125 12.91 -7.63 -9.23
C THR A 125 13.58 -8.90 -9.75
N PRO A 126 14.17 -8.91 -10.99
CA PRO A 126 14.06 -7.88 -12.01
C PRO A 126 12.66 -7.80 -12.62
N LEU A 127 12.32 -6.70 -13.28
CA LEU A 127 11.04 -6.56 -13.98
C LEU A 127 11.14 -7.11 -15.39
N SER A 128 10.13 -7.89 -15.82
CA SER A 128 9.93 -8.30 -17.21
C SER A 128 9.17 -7.24 -18.00
N GLU A 129 9.22 -7.33 -19.34
CA GLU A 129 8.40 -6.50 -20.24
C GLU A 129 6.92 -6.56 -19.85
N THR A 130 6.38 -7.76 -19.60
CA THR A 130 4.99 -7.95 -19.17
C THR A 130 4.67 -7.19 -17.87
N HIS A 131 5.58 -7.15 -16.91
CA HIS A 131 5.39 -6.40 -15.67
C HIS A 131 5.31 -4.89 -15.95
N LEU A 132 6.20 -4.38 -16.80
CA LEU A 132 6.26 -2.97 -17.17
C LEU A 132 5.01 -2.55 -17.96
N ASP A 133 4.57 -3.35 -18.93
CA ASP A 133 3.37 -3.11 -19.71
C ASP A 133 2.10 -3.09 -18.84
N ASN A 134 1.98 -4.03 -17.90
CA ASN A 134 0.86 -4.06 -16.98
C ASN A 134 0.84 -2.84 -16.07
N MET A 135 1.98 -2.40 -15.54
CA MET A 135 2.08 -1.18 -14.73
C MET A 135 1.72 0.06 -15.54
N LEU A 136 2.24 0.18 -16.76
CA LEU A 136 1.93 1.29 -17.67
C LEU A 136 0.44 1.36 -17.99
N ALA A 137 -0.16 0.20 -18.33
CA ALA A 137 -1.58 0.13 -18.64
C ALA A 137 -2.45 0.53 -17.45
N LEU A 138 -2.13 0.03 -16.22
CA LEU A 138 -2.85 0.39 -15.00
C LEU A 138 -2.71 1.88 -14.66
N THR A 139 -1.54 2.47 -14.88
CA THR A 139 -1.33 3.91 -14.73
C THR A 139 -2.23 4.70 -15.69
N ARG A 140 -2.35 4.27 -16.94
CA ARG A 140 -3.27 4.87 -17.93
C ARG A 140 -4.75 4.71 -17.56
N MET A 141 -5.10 3.63 -16.84
CA MET A 141 -6.43 3.42 -16.30
C MET A 141 -6.74 4.27 -15.06
N GLY A 142 -5.73 4.96 -14.50
CA GLY A 142 -5.86 5.86 -13.36
C GLY A 142 -5.38 5.27 -12.02
N ALA A 143 -4.76 4.08 -12.03
CA ALA A 143 -4.12 3.57 -10.83
C ALA A 143 -2.82 4.32 -10.53
N ILE A 144 -2.51 4.48 -9.25
CA ILE A 144 -1.26 5.08 -8.77
C ILE A 144 -0.30 3.95 -8.43
N VAL A 145 0.78 3.82 -9.20
CA VAL A 145 1.80 2.79 -9.00
C VAL A 145 2.92 3.35 -8.13
N VAL A 146 3.10 2.79 -6.94
CA VAL A 146 4.08 3.23 -5.92
C VAL A 146 5.00 2.07 -5.57
N PRO A 147 6.06 1.80 -6.35
CA PRO A 147 7.04 0.79 -5.98
C PRO A 147 7.70 1.17 -4.63
N PRO A 148 7.92 0.21 -3.71
CA PRO A 148 8.43 0.50 -2.38
C PRO A 148 9.96 0.73 -2.41
N MET A 149 10.37 1.87 -2.98
CA MET A 149 11.77 2.24 -3.13
C MET A 149 12.25 3.05 -1.92
N PRO A 150 13.38 2.66 -1.30
CA PRO A 150 13.95 3.41 -0.19
C PRO A 150 14.46 4.79 -0.63
N ALA A 151 14.27 5.80 0.22
CA ALA A 151 14.85 7.13 0.04
C ALA A 151 15.97 7.34 1.07
N PHE A 152 17.16 7.72 0.59
CA PHE A 152 18.34 7.87 1.44
C PHE A 152 18.62 9.33 1.83
N TYR A 153 17.98 10.30 1.20
CA TYR A 153 18.16 11.74 1.48
C TYR A 153 17.71 12.16 2.89
N ASN A 154 16.85 11.38 3.53
CA ASN A 154 16.37 11.56 4.89
C ASN A 154 17.23 10.87 5.96
N HIS A 155 18.38 10.28 5.54
CA HIS A 155 19.35 9.60 6.40
C HIS A 155 18.71 8.54 7.32
N PRO A 156 18.08 7.47 6.79
CA PRO A 156 17.47 6.44 7.62
C PRO A 156 18.55 5.73 8.47
N ALA A 157 18.29 5.59 9.77
CA ALA A 157 19.18 4.92 10.71
C ALA A 157 18.81 3.44 10.91
N SER A 158 17.61 3.04 10.50
CA SER A 158 17.09 1.68 10.66
C SER A 158 16.23 1.26 9.46
N ILE A 159 15.95 -0.04 9.36
CA ILE A 159 14.95 -0.57 8.40
C ILE A 159 13.56 0.01 8.73
N GLY A 160 13.26 0.23 10.02
CA GLY A 160 12.02 0.87 10.44
C GLY A 160 11.83 2.23 9.81
N ASP A 161 12.87 3.08 9.76
CA ASP A 161 12.80 4.41 9.13
C ASP A 161 12.49 4.32 7.62
N ILE A 162 12.99 3.27 6.95
CA ILE A 162 12.71 3.02 5.52
C ILE A 162 11.24 2.63 5.34
N VAL A 163 10.76 1.68 6.15
CA VAL A 163 9.36 1.22 6.14
C VAL A 163 8.42 2.40 6.39
N ASP A 164 8.73 3.20 7.40
CA ASP A 164 8.00 4.39 7.82
C ASP A 164 7.86 5.41 6.68
N HIS A 165 8.97 5.72 6.02
CA HIS A 165 8.97 6.63 4.89
C HIS A 165 8.15 6.11 3.71
N ILE A 166 8.29 4.82 3.36
CA ILE A 166 7.51 4.20 2.27
C ILE A 166 6.02 4.25 2.58
N VAL A 167 5.61 3.87 3.80
CA VAL A 167 4.20 3.88 4.22
C VAL A 167 3.64 5.31 4.20
N THR A 168 4.40 6.29 4.68
CA THR A 168 4.03 7.70 4.57
C THR A 168 3.73 8.10 3.12
N ARG A 169 4.62 7.72 2.17
CA ARG A 169 4.43 8.04 0.75
C ARG A 169 3.21 7.35 0.14
N ILE A 170 2.85 6.17 0.64
CA ILE A 170 1.62 5.45 0.24
C ILE A 170 0.39 6.18 0.76
N LEU A 171 0.37 6.58 2.03
CA LEU A 171 -0.74 7.31 2.66
C LEU A 171 -0.99 8.67 2.01
N ASP A 172 0.07 9.38 1.58
CA ASP A 172 -0.05 10.62 0.82
C ASP A 172 -0.92 10.46 -0.44
N GLN A 173 -0.93 9.28 -1.07
CA GLN A 173 -1.70 9.04 -2.31
C GLN A 173 -3.21 8.95 -2.06
N VAL A 174 -3.63 8.80 -0.82
CA VAL A 174 -5.04 8.75 -0.41
C VAL A 174 -5.41 9.92 0.52
N ASP A 175 -4.60 10.98 0.54
CA ASP A 175 -4.77 12.18 1.37
C ASP A 175 -4.96 11.87 2.86
N ILE A 176 -4.19 10.90 3.37
CA ILE A 176 -4.07 10.65 4.82
C ILE A 176 -2.74 11.24 5.27
N ASP A 177 -2.85 12.21 6.14
CA ASP A 177 -1.68 12.94 6.63
C ASP A 177 -0.90 12.11 7.66
N SER A 178 0.42 12.27 7.65
CA SER A 178 1.35 11.69 8.61
C SER A 178 2.11 12.84 9.27
N PRO A 179 1.69 13.30 10.47
CA PRO A 179 2.26 14.51 11.09
C PRO A 179 3.78 14.45 11.28
N ASP A 180 4.31 13.26 11.56
CA ASP A 180 5.75 13.06 11.81
C ASP A 180 6.57 12.77 10.55
N ALA A 181 5.97 12.95 9.36
CA ALA A 181 6.60 12.63 8.09
C ALA A 181 7.83 13.51 7.82
N LYS A 182 8.97 12.87 7.63
CA LYS A 182 10.19 13.55 7.14
C LYS A 182 10.04 13.86 5.66
N ARG A 183 9.67 15.10 5.34
CA ARG A 183 9.46 15.57 3.96
C ARG A 183 10.67 16.33 3.44
N TRP A 184 10.90 16.24 2.13
CA TRP A 184 11.94 17.01 1.46
C TRP A 184 11.52 18.48 1.37
N ASN A 185 12.31 19.36 2.02
CA ASN A 185 12.08 20.82 2.06
C ASN A 185 13.13 21.62 1.26
N GLY A 186 13.79 20.96 0.30
CA GLY A 186 14.83 21.58 -0.52
C GLY A 186 16.22 21.58 0.13
N VAL A 187 17.25 21.89 -0.66
CA VAL A 187 18.66 21.86 -0.23
C VAL A 187 19.04 23.06 0.68
N SER A 188 18.31 24.17 0.59
CA SER A 188 18.63 25.40 1.30
C SER A 188 18.55 25.31 2.84
N ASN A 189 17.71 24.44 3.37
CA ASN A 189 17.55 24.25 4.81
C ASN A 189 18.48 23.18 5.43
N GLN A 190 19.07 22.30 4.61
CA GLN A 190 20.02 21.28 5.10
C GLN A 190 21.46 21.79 5.16
N LYS A 191 21.85 22.73 4.29
CA LYS A 191 23.23 23.26 4.26
C LYS A 191 23.58 24.23 5.37
N ALA A 192 22.63 24.82 6.06
CA ALA A 192 22.92 25.75 7.14
C ALA A 192 23.51 25.06 8.38
N SER A 193 23.27 23.76 8.58
CA SER A 193 23.83 23.00 9.71
C SER A 193 25.09 22.19 9.38
N SER A 194 25.29 21.77 8.13
CA SER A 194 26.41 20.88 7.74
C SER A 194 27.62 21.63 7.17
N LEU A 195 27.46 22.84 6.61
CA LEU A 195 28.58 23.65 6.11
C LEU A 195 29.39 24.32 7.25
N LYS A 196 28.89 24.31 8.48
CA LYS A 196 29.69 24.75 9.67
C LYS A 196 30.67 23.68 10.16
N ALA A 197 30.59 22.44 9.70
CA ALA A 197 31.41 21.33 10.17
C ALA A 197 32.58 20.97 9.24
N VAL A 198 32.74 21.62 8.09
CA VAL A 198 33.80 21.30 7.09
C VAL A 198 34.89 22.35 7.00
N ASN A 199 34.78 23.43 7.76
CA ASN A 199 35.83 24.45 7.87
C ASN A 199 36.47 24.46 9.30
N VAL A 200 37.18 23.37 9.63
CA VAL A 200 38.25 23.34 10.65
C VAL A 200 39.40 22.50 10.10
#